data_8c5ceac8b9bda81feb1cf2198cd4f8c5
#
_entry.id   8c5ceac8b9bda81feb1cf2198cd4f8c5
#
_cell.length_a   1.000
_cell.length_b   1.000
_cell.length_c   1.000
_cell.angle_alpha   90.00
_cell.angle_beta   90.00
_cell.angle_gamma   90.00
#
_symmetry.space_group_name_H-M   'P 1'
#
loop_
_entity.id
_entity.type
_entity.pdbx_description
1 polymer ?
#
loop_
_entity_poly.entity_id
_entity_poly.type
_entity_poly.pdbx_seq_one_letter_code
_entity_poly.pdbx_strand_id
1 'polypeptide(L)'
;MQFAKDSFLLALQQRLAGLNPARTVTINGATVPAFVAVENLPPAAIEPQANTFYVKWGTAGVVDGHAGNAPLMSLECIISYYTLGTVPSMVDRGRVIGELDNELLGICQPTNTEKFDYTQSPAADLGTTVFWNQPVLTEATTSGVEDNTVSYQSRALKRAMYEQAYQDGRVERRATLTIFFFAEVTLL
;
A
#
# COMPACT_ATOMS: atom_id res chain seq x y z
N MET A 1 11.03 -13.61 -4.22
CA MET A 1 9.91 -12.79 -3.67
C MET A 1 10.33 -11.34 -3.42
N GLN A 2 11.51 -11.08 -2.85
CA GLN A 2 11.94 -9.71 -2.53
C GLN A 2 12.04 -8.84 -3.79
N PHE A 3 12.65 -9.32 -4.87
CA PHE A 3 12.76 -8.57 -6.12
C PHE A 3 11.41 -8.15 -6.71
N ALA A 4 10.38 -8.99 -6.54
CA ALA A 4 9.02 -8.63 -6.97
C ALA A 4 8.42 -7.50 -6.13
N LYS A 5 8.63 -7.51 -4.81
CA LYS A 5 8.22 -6.42 -3.91
C LYS A 5 8.91 -5.11 -4.26
N ASP A 6 10.25 -5.17 -4.45
CA ASP A 6 11.06 -4.00 -4.75
C ASP A 6 10.67 -3.41 -6.12
N SER A 7 10.49 -4.25 -7.14
CA SER A 7 10.07 -3.81 -8.47
C SER A 7 8.68 -3.16 -8.46
N PHE A 8 7.72 -3.77 -7.77
CA PHE A 8 6.39 -3.19 -7.57
C PHE A 8 6.46 -1.84 -6.86
N LEU A 9 7.16 -1.77 -5.71
CA LEU A 9 7.28 -0.56 -4.90
C LEU A 9 7.89 0.58 -5.71
N LEU A 10 9.05 0.34 -6.35
CA LEU A 10 9.78 1.36 -7.10
C LEU A 10 9.02 1.81 -8.36
N ALA A 11 8.33 0.90 -9.05
CA ALA A 11 7.49 1.26 -10.18
C ALA A 11 6.36 2.21 -9.76
N LEU A 12 5.67 1.94 -8.63
CA LEU A 12 4.60 2.83 -8.16
C LEU A 12 5.15 4.16 -7.63
N GLN A 13 6.32 4.16 -6.97
CA GLN A 13 7.00 5.40 -6.59
C GLN A 13 7.34 6.28 -7.79
N GLN A 14 7.90 5.70 -8.85
CA GLN A 14 8.23 6.42 -10.09
C GLN A 14 6.98 6.98 -10.77
N ARG A 15 5.90 6.19 -10.83
CA ARG A 15 4.62 6.64 -11.39
C ARG A 15 4.00 7.76 -10.57
N LEU A 16 4.07 7.68 -9.24
CA LEU A 16 3.60 8.75 -8.36
C LEU A 16 4.41 10.03 -8.56
N ALA A 17 5.73 9.92 -8.64
CA ALA A 17 6.60 11.07 -8.92
C ALA A 17 6.31 11.71 -10.28
N GLY A 18 5.92 10.91 -11.29
CA GLY A 18 5.49 11.43 -12.59
C GLY A 18 4.09 12.05 -12.57
N LEU A 19 3.15 11.47 -11.81
CA LEU A 19 1.77 11.93 -11.73
C LEU A 19 1.64 13.16 -10.84
N ASN A 20 2.27 13.14 -9.66
CA ASN A 20 2.24 14.21 -8.67
C ASN A 20 3.61 14.37 -7.99
N PRO A 21 4.53 15.12 -8.59
CA PRO A 21 5.90 15.32 -8.04
C PRO A 21 5.92 15.95 -6.64
N ALA A 22 4.86 16.66 -6.26
CA ALA A 22 4.73 17.28 -4.94
C ALA A 22 4.31 16.29 -3.84
N ARG A 23 3.83 15.10 -4.21
CA ARG A 23 3.42 14.05 -3.28
C ARG A 23 4.65 13.32 -2.74
N THR A 24 5.30 13.91 -1.76
CA THR A 24 6.53 13.41 -1.15
C THR A 24 6.38 13.25 0.35
N VAL A 25 7.24 12.43 0.94
CA VAL A 25 7.36 12.19 2.39
C VAL A 25 8.84 12.18 2.79
N THR A 26 9.15 12.64 3.99
CA THR A 26 10.52 12.59 4.50
C THR A 26 10.69 11.39 5.43
N ILE A 27 11.61 10.48 5.07
CA ILE A 27 11.96 9.29 5.84
C ILE A 27 13.46 9.28 6.06
N ASN A 28 13.90 9.20 7.31
CA ASN A 28 15.33 9.21 7.67
C ASN A 28 16.09 10.41 7.07
N GLY A 29 15.44 11.57 6.96
CA GLY A 29 16.05 12.76 6.37
C GLY A 29 16.08 12.79 4.83
N ALA A 30 15.65 11.75 4.16
CA ALA A 30 15.52 11.70 2.70
C ALA A 30 14.09 11.99 2.27
N THR A 31 13.91 12.86 1.28
CA THR A 31 12.61 13.10 0.64
C THR A 31 12.40 12.10 -0.49
N VAL A 32 11.34 11.32 -0.39
CA VAL A 32 10.97 10.27 -1.35
C VAL A 32 9.52 10.44 -1.78
N PRO A 33 9.09 9.83 -2.92
CA PRO A 33 7.68 9.78 -3.25
C PRO A 33 6.86 9.16 -2.11
N ALA A 34 5.68 9.69 -1.84
CA ALA A 34 4.85 9.32 -0.68
C ALA A 34 4.15 7.95 -0.86
N PHE A 35 4.91 6.95 -1.29
CA PHE A 35 4.51 5.54 -1.44
C PHE A 35 5.61 4.66 -0.81
N VAL A 36 5.36 4.12 0.38
CA VAL A 36 6.40 3.58 1.27
C VAL A 36 6.02 2.21 1.79
N ALA A 37 6.94 1.25 1.72
CA ALA A 37 6.76 -0.03 2.38
C ALA A 37 7.01 0.10 3.89
N VAL A 38 6.09 -0.41 4.70
CA VAL A 38 6.19 -0.37 6.17
C VAL A 38 7.44 -1.08 6.68
N GLU A 39 7.86 -2.15 6.01
CA GLU A 39 9.08 -2.89 6.38
C GLU A 39 10.37 -2.09 6.18
N ASN A 40 10.33 -1.02 5.38
CA ASN A 40 11.47 -0.14 5.13
C ASN A 40 11.53 1.05 6.10
N LEU A 41 10.55 1.16 7.02
CA LEU A 41 10.54 2.20 8.04
C LEU A 41 11.48 1.84 9.19
N PRO A 42 12.15 2.82 9.82
CA PRO A 42 12.98 2.55 10.97
C PRO A 42 12.12 2.03 12.14
N PRO A 43 12.70 1.19 13.04
CA PRO A 43 11.98 0.56 14.14
C PRO A 43 11.39 1.52 15.19
N ALA A 44 11.92 2.73 15.29
CA ALA A 44 11.39 3.76 16.19
C ALA A 44 10.14 4.37 15.57
N ALA A 45 9.01 4.14 16.19
CA ALA A 45 7.69 4.61 15.89
C ALA A 45 7.64 5.90 15.04
N ILE A 46 7.62 5.73 13.72
CA ILE A 46 7.20 6.82 12.85
C ILE A 46 5.68 6.80 12.89
N GLU A 47 5.10 7.85 13.42
CA GLU A 47 3.68 8.09 13.20
C GLU A 47 3.44 8.18 11.68
N PRO A 48 2.46 7.45 11.15
CA PRO A 48 2.11 7.57 9.75
C PRO A 48 1.83 9.04 9.41
N GLN A 49 2.44 9.53 8.32
CA GLN A 49 2.23 10.90 7.86
C GLN A 49 0.98 10.97 6.99
N ALA A 50 0.20 12.04 7.14
CA ALA A 50 -0.97 12.28 6.30
C ALA A 50 -0.59 12.36 4.81
N ASN A 51 -1.52 11.97 3.94
CA ASN A 51 -1.36 12.01 2.49
C ASN A 51 -0.21 11.13 1.95
N THR A 52 0.10 10.04 2.65
CA THR A 52 1.15 9.08 2.31
C THR A 52 0.56 7.68 2.21
N PHE A 53 0.92 6.93 1.18
CA PHE A 53 0.53 5.54 0.97
C PHE A 53 1.51 4.60 1.68
N TYR A 54 1.03 3.85 2.67
CA TYR A 54 1.82 2.88 3.42
C TYR A 54 1.48 1.46 2.98
N VAL A 55 2.46 0.78 2.42
CA VAL A 55 2.33 -0.59 1.90
C VAL A 55 2.73 -1.60 2.96
N LYS A 56 1.83 -2.53 3.25
CA LYS A 56 2.08 -3.71 4.08
C LYS A 56 1.83 -4.96 3.26
N TRP A 57 2.75 -5.90 3.32
CA TRP A 57 2.60 -7.20 2.68
C TRP A 57 1.77 -8.14 3.56
N GLY A 58 0.84 -8.83 2.95
CA GLY A 58 -0.03 -9.80 3.58
C GLY A 58 0.39 -11.23 3.28
N THR A 59 -0.59 -12.08 3.01
CA THR A 59 -0.37 -13.51 2.77
C THR A 59 0.25 -13.75 1.40
N ALA A 60 1.28 -14.62 1.38
CA ALA A 60 1.86 -15.14 0.15
C ALA A 60 1.39 -16.58 -0.08
N GLY A 61 1.20 -16.96 -1.34
CA GLY A 61 0.78 -18.30 -1.72
C GLY A 61 1.27 -18.69 -3.11
N VAL A 62 1.14 -19.95 -3.44
CA VAL A 62 1.32 -20.49 -4.79
C VAL A 62 -0.03 -20.46 -5.49
N VAL A 63 -0.07 -20.01 -6.74
CA VAL A 63 -1.30 -20.04 -7.54
C VAL A 63 -1.55 -21.47 -7.98
N ASP A 64 -2.73 -22.00 -7.64
CA ASP A 64 -3.13 -23.36 -7.98
C ASP A 64 -3.10 -23.63 -9.49
N GLY A 65 -2.72 -24.87 -9.86
CA GLY A 65 -2.74 -25.35 -11.24
C GLY A 65 -1.59 -24.86 -12.12
N HIS A 66 -0.63 -24.08 -11.58
CA HIS A 66 0.56 -23.70 -12.32
C HIS A 66 1.60 -24.82 -12.28
N ALA A 67 1.90 -25.40 -13.46
CA ALA A 67 2.95 -26.42 -13.62
C ALA A 67 4.17 -25.82 -14.32
N GLY A 68 5.33 -25.90 -13.70
CA GLY A 68 6.58 -25.40 -14.27
C GLY A 68 7.73 -25.41 -13.28
N ASN A 69 8.94 -25.13 -13.75
CA ASN A 69 10.14 -25.09 -12.91
C ASN A 69 10.16 -23.89 -11.96
N ALA A 70 9.39 -22.82 -12.29
CA ALA A 70 9.22 -21.65 -11.44
C ALA A 70 7.74 -21.46 -11.16
N PRO A 71 7.24 -21.72 -9.93
CA PRO A 71 5.84 -21.54 -9.59
C PRO A 71 5.43 -20.08 -9.69
N LEU A 72 4.20 -19.85 -10.17
CA LEU A 72 3.56 -18.55 -10.07
C LEU A 72 3.14 -18.32 -8.63
N MET A 73 3.64 -17.25 -8.04
CA MET A 73 3.34 -16.82 -6.69
C MET A 73 2.30 -15.71 -6.69
N SER A 74 1.51 -15.67 -5.64
CA SER A 74 0.66 -14.52 -5.30
C SER A 74 1.09 -13.94 -3.97
N LEU A 75 0.97 -12.62 -3.82
CA LEU A 75 1.25 -11.92 -2.58
C LEU A 75 0.22 -10.79 -2.41
N GLU A 76 -0.47 -10.80 -1.29
CA GLU A 76 -1.39 -9.73 -0.93
C GLU A 76 -0.61 -8.46 -0.60
N CYS A 77 -1.09 -7.33 -1.09
CA CYS A 77 -0.59 -6.00 -0.82
C CYS A 77 -1.71 -5.16 -0.23
N ILE A 78 -1.48 -4.63 0.96
CA ILE A 78 -2.42 -3.79 1.70
C ILE A 78 -1.83 -2.38 1.74
N ILE A 79 -2.57 -1.41 1.21
CA ILE A 79 -2.16 0.00 1.16
C ILE A 79 -3.09 0.79 2.07
N SER A 80 -2.52 1.44 3.10
CA SER A 80 -3.26 2.28 4.03
C SER A 80 -2.83 3.72 3.88
N TYR A 81 -3.76 4.67 3.91
CA TYR A 81 -3.49 6.10 3.83
C TYR A 81 -4.60 6.89 4.51
N TYR A 82 -4.30 8.11 4.89
CA TYR A 82 -5.27 9.00 5.52
C TYR A 82 -4.97 10.46 5.18
N THR A 83 -5.95 11.32 5.40
CA THR A 83 -5.80 12.78 5.31
C THR A 83 -6.40 13.49 6.50
N LEU A 84 -5.85 14.65 6.80
CA LEU A 84 -6.41 15.64 7.72
C LEU A 84 -7.09 16.79 6.95
N GLY A 85 -7.09 16.74 5.61
CA GLY A 85 -7.41 17.85 4.75
C GLY A 85 -6.24 18.82 4.58
N THR A 86 -6.51 19.95 3.91
CA THR A 86 -5.50 21.00 3.64
C THR A 86 -5.84 22.32 4.31
N VAL A 87 -7.05 22.46 4.84
CA VAL A 87 -7.49 23.65 5.54
C VAL A 87 -7.68 23.40 7.03
N PRO A 88 -7.44 24.39 7.91
CA PRO A 88 -7.57 24.23 9.35
C PRO A 88 -8.96 23.76 9.81
N SER A 89 -10.01 24.09 9.06
CA SER A 89 -11.39 23.66 9.33
C SER A 89 -11.65 22.20 8.97
N MET A 90 -10.71 21.52 8.28
CA MET A 90 -10.79 20.14 7.84
C MET A 90 -12.02 19.81 6.96
N VAL A 91 -12.70 20.80 6.42
CA VAL A 91 -13.93 20.62 5.59
C VAL A 91 -13.65 19.98 4.24
N ASP A 92 -12.42 20.04 3.76
CA ASP A 92 -11.99 19.53 2.45
C ASP A 92 -11.47 18.07 2.49
N ARG A 93 -11.53 17.39 3.63
CA ARG A 93 -11.03 16.02 3.78
C ARG A 93 -11.62 15.05 2.75
N GLY A 94 -12.93 15.15 2.48
CA GLY A 94 -13.60 14.30 1.48
C GLY A 94 -13.04 14.50 0.07
N ARG A 95 -12.70 15.74 -0.30
CA ARG A 95 -12.06 16.05 -1.58
C ARG A 95 -10.64 15.49 -1.63
N VAL A 96 -9.84 15.74 -0.58
CA VAL A 96 -8.43 15.30 -0.53
C VAL A 96 -8.31 13.78 -0.53
N ILE A 97 -9.17 13.05 0.20
CA ILE A 97 -9.14 11.59 0.17
C ILE A 97 -9.53 11.06 -1.21
N GLY A 98 -10.49 11.67 -1.89
CA GLY A 98 -10.84 11.33 -3.26
C GLY A 98 -9.73 11.60 -4.27
N GLU A 99 -8.92 12.64 -4.07
CA GLU A 99 -7.71 12.89 -4.87
C GLU A 99 -6.66 11.79 -4.65
N LEU A 100 -6.44 11.36 -3.40
CA LEU A 100 -5.56 10.24 -3.07
C LEU A 100 -6.07 8.92 -3.70
N ASP A 101 -7.38 8.65 -3.63
CA ASP A 101 -7.99 7.49 -4.27
C ASP A 101 -7.69 7.47 -5.78
N ASN A 102 -7.86 8.61 -6.46
CA ASN A 102 -7.58 8.74 -7.89
C ASN A 102 -6.08 8.62 -8.22
N GLU A 103 -5.20 9.20 -7.40
CA GLU A 103 -3.75 9.04 -7.55
C GLU A 103 -3.36 7.56 -7.42
N LEU A 104 -3.85 6.85 -6.40
CA LEU A 104 -3.56 5.43 -6.20
C LEU A 104 -4.03 4.59 -7.38
N LEU A 105 -5.27 4.78 -7.83
CA LEU A 105 -5.81 4.08 -9.00
C LEU A 105 -5.00 4.39 -10.26
N GLY A 106 -4.57 5.63 -10.44
CA GLY A 106 -3.76 6.08 -11.57
C GLY A 106 -2.37 5.44 -11.61
N ILE A 107 -1.65 5.41 -10.47
CA ILE A 107 -0.31 4.82 -10.42
C ILE A 107 -0.33 3.29 -10.53
N CYS A 108 -1.44 2.64 -10.17
CA CYS A 108 -1.61 1.21 -10.36
C CYS A 108 -1.86 0.82 -11.82
N GLN A 109 -2.00 1.78 -12.75
CA GLN A 109 -2.12 1.55 -14.19
C GLN A 109 -0.81 1.91 -14.91
N PRO A 110 -0.32 1.07 -15.84
CA PRO A 110 -0.75 -0.31 -16.14
C PRO A 110 -0.53 -1.27 -14.97
N THR A 111 -1.22 -2.41 -14.97
CA THR A 111 -1.18 -3.41 -13.89
C THR A 111 0.02 -4.36 -13.95
N ASN A 112 1.15 -3.87 -14.40
CA ASN A 112 2.39 -4.65 -14.50
C ASN A 112 3.65 -3.77 -14.43
N THR A 113 4.78 -4.41 -14.16
CA THR A 113 6.13 -3.85 -14.30
C THR A 113 7.13 -4.98 -14.54
N GLU A 114 8.26 -4.69 -15.16
CA GLU A 114 9.38 -5.62 -15.25
C GLU A 114 9.99 -5.89 -13.87
N LYS A 115 10.50 -7.10 -13.66
CA LYS A 115 11.12 -7.49 -12.40
C LYS A 115 12.64 -7.33 -12.49
N PHE A 116 13.20 -6.55 -11.57
CA PHE A 116 14.63 -6.25 -11.50
C PHE A 116 15.26 -6.72 -10.20
N ASP A 117 16.54 -7.07 -10.29
CA ASP A 117 17.44 -7.19 -9.14
C ASP A 117 18.11 -5.84 -8.87
N TYR A 118 17.63 -5.16 -7.85
CA TYR A 118 18.15 -3.85 -7.41
C TYR A 118 19.37 -3.96 -6.48
N THR A 119 19.84 -5.17 -6.17
CA THR A 119 21.13 -5.35 -5.44
C THR A 119 22.33 -5.11 -6.34
N GLN A 120 22.11 -5.09 -7.66
CA GLN A 120 23.13 -4.81 -8.67
C GLN A 120 23.08 -3.36 -9.14
N SER A 121 24.20 -2.85 -9.64
CA SER A 121 24.32 -1.50 -10.21
C SER A 121 25.04 -1.55 -11.55
N PRO A 122 24.36 -1.30 -12.69
CA PRO A 122 22.91 -1.01 -12.78
C PRO A 122 22.04 -2.20 -12.39
N ALA A 123 20.77 -1.94 -12.05
CA ALA A 123 19.81 -2.99 -11.72
C ALA A 123 19.69 -3.99 -12.89
N ALA A 124 19.72 -5.27 -12.58
CA ALA A 124 19.66 -6.33 -13.59
C ALA A 124 18.21 -6.74 -13.86
N ASP A 125 17.82 -6.74 -15.12
CA ASP A 125 16.54 -7.29 -15.56
C ASP A 125 16.53 -8.81 -15.40
N LEU A 126 15.52 -9.33 -14.71
CA LEU A 126 15.34 -10.77 -14.47
C LEU A 126 14.52 -11.48 -15.56
N GLY A 127 14.16 -10.77 -16.63
CA GLY A 127 13.44 -11.32 -17.78
C GLY A 127 12.02 -11.79 -17.45
N THR A 128 11.45 -11.34 -16.33
CA THR A 128 10.10 -11.70 -15.89
C THR A 128 9.35 -10.47 -15.42
N THR A 129 8.02 -10.57 -15.37
CA THR A 129 7.11 -9.46 -15.05
C THR A 129 6.45 -9.69 -13.69
N VAL A 130 6.28 -8.61 -12.95
CA VAL A 130 5.37 -8.53 -11.81
C VAL A 130 4.08 -7.89 -12.31
N PHE A 131 2.95 -8.51 -12.05
CA PHE A 131 1.64 -7.98 -12.40
C PHE A 131 0.69 -8.05 -11.21
N TRP A 132 -0.39 -7.28 -11.25
CA TRP A 132 -1.36 -7.20 -10.16
C TRP A 132 -2.77 -6.96 -10.67
N ASN A 133 -3.74 -7.25 -9.82
CA ASN A 133 -5.14 -6.88 -10.07
C ASN A 133 -5.38 -5.40 -9.72
N GLN A 134 -6.52 -4.87 -10.13
CA GLN A 134 -6.95 -3.53 -9.72
C GLN A 134 -7.09 -3.45 -8.19
N PRO A 135 -6.66 -2.32 -7.58
CA PRO A 135 -6.90 -2.09 -6.17
C PRO A 135 -8.41 -2.06 -5.85
N VAL A 136 -8.78 -2.72 -4.76
CA VAL A 136 -10.12 -2.61 -4.17
C VAL A 136 -10.04 -1.63 -3.02
N LEU A 137 -10.72 -0.49 -3.16
CA LEU A 137 -10.77 0.54 -2.12
C LEU A 137 -11.86 0.19 -1.10
N THR A 138 -11.49 0.26 0.17
CA THR A 138 -12.41 0.12 1.28
C THR A 138 -12.25 1.28 2.24
N GLU A 139 -13.33 1.76 2.82
CA GLU A 139 -13.21 2.67 3.95
C GLU A 139 -12.50 1.94 5.08
N ALA A 140 -11.48 2.57 5.66
CA ALA A 140 -10.93 2.07 6.88
C ALA A 140 -12.00 2.30 7.95
N THR A 141 -12.87 1.32 8.12
CA THR A 141 -13.58 1.23 9.37
C THR A 141 -12.49 1.13 10.43
N THR A 142 -12.51 2.02 11.42
CA THR A 142 -11.74 1.89 12.65
C THR A 142 -11.99 0.48 13.18
N SER A 143 -11.18 -0.48 12.74
CA SER A 143 -11.46 -1.87 12.88
C SER A 143 -11.04 -2.35 14.25
N GLY A 144 -12.00 -2.47 15.08
CA GLY A 144 -11.95 -3.58 16.00
C GLY A 144 -12.94 -4.60 15.50
N VAL A 145 -12.43 -5.70 14.99
CA VAL A 145 -13.14 -6.98 14.93
C VAL A 145 -14.47 -6.99 14.17
N GLU A 146 -14.43 -7.54 12.94
CA GLU A 146 -15.60 -8.21 12.35
C GLU A 146 -15.90 -9.47 13.18
N ASP A 147 -16.55 -9.28 14.31
CA ASP A 147 -17.19 -10.36 15.02
C ASP A 147 -18.70 -10.13 14.94
N ASN A 148 -19.39 -11.00 14.19
CA ASN A 148 -20.84 -10.99 14.04
C ASN A 148 -21.59 -11.33 15.35
N THR A 149 -20.90 -11.53 16.45
CA THR A 149 -21.43 -11.73 17.81
C THR A 149 -21.28 -10.47 18.67
N VAL A 150 -21.77 -9.34 18.19
CA VAL A 150 -21.60 -8.06 18.88
C VAL A 150 -22.57 -7.96 20.04
N SER A 151 -22.07 -8.14 21.26
CA SER A 151 -22.79 -7.79 22.49
C SER A 151 -23.02 -6.27 22.59
N TYR A 152 -23.99 -5.85 23.41
CA TYR A 152 -24.27 -4.41 23.62
C TYR A 152 -23.04 -3.58 24.05
N GLN A 153 -22.08 -4.18 24.75
CA GLN A 153 -20.83 -3.55 25.16
C GLN A 153 -19.91 -3.21 23.97
N SER A 154 -19.86 -4.08 22.94
CA SER A 154 -19.05 -3.77 21.75
C SER A 154 -19.62 -2.61 20.93
N ARG A 155 -20.93 -2.36 20.95
CA ARG A 155 -21.54 -1.19 20.28
C ARG A 155 -21.13 0.12 20.93
N ALA A 156 -21.06 0.16 22.26
CA ALA A 156 -20.59 1.34 22.98
C ALA A 156 -19.10 1.59 22.72
N LEU A 157 -18.28 0.53 22.68
CA LEU A 157 -16.86 0.62 22.36
C LEU A 157 -16.63 1.10 20.91
N LYS A 158 -17.37 0.53 19.95
CA LYS A 158 -17.33 0.99 18.54
C LYS A 158 -17.72 2.46 18.43
N ARG A 159 -18.74 2.89 19.14
CA ARG A 159 -19.18 4.29 19.14
C ARG A 159 -18.12 5.22 19.73
N ALA A 160 -17.48 4.84 20.84
CA ALA A 160 -16.39 5.60 21.43
C ALA A 160 -15.17 5.69 20.52
N MET A 161 -14.82 4.61 19.80
CA MET A 161 -13.75 4.61 18.80
C MET A 161 -14.09 5.49 17.59
N TYR A 162 -15.34 5.48 17.12
CA TYR A 162 -15.80 6.40 16.08
C TYR A 162 -15.73 7.86 16.51
N GLU A 163 -16.15 8.15 17.74
CA GLU A 163 -16.08 9.49 18.32
C GLU A 163 -14.63 9.96 18.46
N GLN A 164 -13.69 9.07 18.82
CA GLN A 164 -12.28 9.38 18.91
C GLN A 164 -11.64 9.60 17.55
N ALA A 165 -11.91 8.74 16.57
CA ALA A 165 -11.46 8.94 15.18
C ALA A 165 -12.02 10.23 14.57
N TYR A 166 -13.25 10.58 14.92
CA TYR A 166 -13.86 11.85 14.52
C TYR A 166 -13.21 13.06 15.21
N GLN A 167 -12.81 12.92 16.48
CA GLN A 167 -12.07 13.95 17.22
C GLN A 167 -10.67 14.16 16.66
N ASP A 168 -9.99 13.09 16.22
CA ASP A 168 -8.67 13.17 15.58
C ASP A 168 -8.72 13.78 14.17
N GLY A 169 -9.91 13.99 13.61
CA GLY A 169 -10.09 14.65 12.33
C GLY A 169 -9.58 13.88 11.11
N ARG A 170 -9.19 12.61 11.27
CA ARG A 170 -8.67 11.77 10.18
C ARG A 170 -9.78 11.20 9.31
N VAL A 171 -9.55 11.16 8.00
CA VAL A 171 -10.30 10.31 7.08
C VAL A 171 -9.32 9.28 6.52
N GLU A 172 -9.58 8.02 6.81
CA GLU A 172 -8.69 6.91 6.43
C GLU A 172 -9.28 6.09 5.30
N ARG A 173 -8.40 5.52 4.49
CA ARG A 173 -8.70 4.57 3.42
C ARG A 173 -7.76 3.39 3.50
N ARG A 174 -8.26 2.27 3.00
CA ARG A 174 -7.49 1.07 2.77
C ARG A 174 -7.76 0.56 1.37
N ALA A 175 -6.71 0.21 0.66
CA ALA A 175 -6.80 -0.49 -0.61
C ALA A 175 -6.14 -1.85 -0.49
N THR A 176 -6.69 -2.85 -1.16
CA THR A 176 -6.08 -4.17 -1.26
C THR A 176 -5.94 -4.57 -2.72
N LEU A 177 -4.80 -5.16 -3.05
CA LEU A 177 -4.55 -5.78 -4.35
C LEU A 177 -3.67 -7.03 -4.14
N THR A 178 -3.59 -7.88 -5.15
CA THR A 178 -2.70 -9.03 -5.15
C THR A 178 -1.68 -8.86 -6.26
N ILE A 179 -0.40 -8.99 -5.94
CA ILE A 179 0.67 -9.06 -6.92
C ILE A 179 0.96 -10.52 -7.26
N PHE A 180 1.30 -10.77 -8.52
CA PHE A 180 1.63 -12.07 -9.07
C PHE A 180 3.00 -12.00 -9.73
N PHE A 181 3.83 -13.03 -9.50
CA PHE A 181 5.19 -13.08 -10.04
C PHE A 181 5.69 -14.52 -10.07
N PHE A 182 6.62 -14.83 -10.96
CA PHE A 182 7.34 -16.09 -10.90
C PHE A 182 8.38 -16.06 -9.80
N ALA A 183 8.47 -17.15 -9.02
CA ALA A 183 9.49 -17.29 -7.99
C ALA A 183 10.89 -17.22 -8.63
N GLU A 184 11.84 -16.64 -7.88
CA GLU A 184 13.24 -16.69 -8.26
C GLU A 184 13.73 -18.15 -8.16
N VAL A 185 14.21 -18.70 -9.27
CA VAL A 185 14.88 -20.00 -9.27
C VAL A 185 16.32 -19.77 -8.80
N THR A 186 16.61 -20.12 -7.57
CA THR A 186 18.00 -20.20 -7.14
C THR A 186 18.61 -21.39 -7.88
N LEU A 187 19.44 -21.13 -8.87
CA LEU A 187 20.31 -22.15 -9.44
C LEU A 187 21.30 -22.53 -8.33
N LEU A 188 21.05 -23.66 -7.66
CA LEU A 188 21.98 -24.27 -6.72
C LEU A 188 23.15 -24.87 -7.48
#